data_c04e4bb5fcc74bd6efdf207bd6eafc17
#
_entry.id   c04e4bb5fcc74bd6efdf207bd6eafc17
#
_cell.length_a   1.000
_cell.length_b   1.000
_cell.length_c   1.000
_cell.angle_alpha   90.00
_cell.angle_beta   90.00
_cell.angle_gamma   90.00
#
_symmetry.space_group_name_H-M   'P 1'
#
loop_
_entity.id
_entity.type
_entity.pdbx_description
1 polymer ?
#
loop_
_entity_poly.entity_id
_entity_poly.type
_entity_poly.pdbx_seq_one_letter_code
_entity_poly.pdbx_strand_id
1 'polypeptide(L)'
;IEETKSLLKKLSYQRKKEELEKIFTSPNVKYGVSLLLELGLDSELEIPKLRTVESFEDILGVWAQLDVCDIYPFSNNEKSLIEAIQQCMEKNNLDYRTLYQYDLYPNLVAATMKKIPKEKVAEAYEEMPIHSKKEIAISSLEIAELLHRKPGPFIKEIRQDIEQKILTMKLKNEKSAITEYIIS
;
A
#
# COMPACT_ATOMS: atom_id res chain seq x y z
N ILE A 1 -20.02 -12.50 -32.25
CA ILE A 1 -19.44 -11.70 -31.14
C ILE A 1 -20.38 -11.68 -29.95
N GLU A 2 -21.71 -11.43 -30.10
CA GLU A 2 -22.65 -11.42 -28.97
C GLU A 2 -22.80 -12.80 -28.30
N GLU A 3 -22.89 -13.88 -29.10
CA GLU A 3 -22.92 -15.25 -28.56
C GLU A 3 -21.67 -15.57 -27.70
N THR A 4 -20.50 -15.09 -28.13
CA THR A 4 -19.24 -15.29 -27.40
C THR A 4 -19.21 -14.50 -26.10
N LYS A 5 -19.76 -13.28 -26.06
CA LYS A 5 -19.87 -12.45 -24.82
C LYS A 5 -20.73 -13.16 -23.77
N SER A 6 -21.82 -13.82 -24.18
CA SER A 6 -22.67 -14.54 -23.23
C SER A 6 -21.95 -15.71 -22.52
N LEU A 7 -20.91 -16.28 -23.16
CA LEU A 7 -20.11 -17.35 -22.59
C LEU A 7 -19.22 -16.84 -21.43
N LEU A 8 -18.76 -15.58 -21.48
CA LEU A 8 -17.98 -14.99 -20.39
C LEU A 8 -18.76 -14.93 -19.08
N LYS A 9 -20.09 -14.75 -19.13
CA LYS A 9 -20.95 -14.76 -17.94
C LYS A 9 -21.00 -16.12 -17.25
N LYS A 10 -20.70 -17.20 -17.97
CA LYS A 10 -20.68 -18.56 -17.44
C LYS A 10 -19.33 -18.94 -16.79
N LEU A 11 -18.28 -18.15 -17.02
CA LEU A 11 -16.97 -18.40 -16.40
C LEU A 11 -16.97 -17.96 -14.94
N SER A 12 -16.29 -18.74 -14.08
CA SER A 12 -16.04 -18.32 -12.71
C SER A 12 -15.13 -17.09 -12.67
N TYR A 13 -15.27 -16.27 -11.63
CA TYR A 13 -14.37 -15.12 -11.45
C TYR A 13 -12.90 -15.54 -11.29
N GLN A 14 -12.64 -16.71 -10.71
CA GLN A 14 -11.29 -17.27 -10.67
C GLN A 14 -10.72 -17.44 -12.08
N ARG A 15 -11.48 -18.02 -13.00
CA ARG A 15 -11.04 -18.22 -14.39
C ARG A 15 -10.88 -16.89 -15.13
N LYS A 16 -11.80 -15.96 -14.94
CA LYS A 16 -11.70 -14.60 -15.49
C LYS A 16 -10.42 -13.91 -15.00
N LYS A 17 -10.11 -14.00 -13.69
CA LYS A 17 -8.89 -13.45 -13.09
C LYS A 17 -7.63 -14.01 -13.75
N GLU A 18 -7.53 -15.32 -13.86
CA GLU A 18 -6.38 -16.00 -14.47
C GLU A 18 -6.13 -15.56 -15.92
N GLU A 19 -7.18 -15.43 -16.73
CA GLU A 19 -7.04 -14.98 -18.11
C GLU A 19 -6.71 -13.48 -18.21
N LEU A 20 -7.29 -12.64 -17.37
CA LEU A 20 -6.95 -11.21 -17.30
C LEU A 20 -5.49 -10.99 -16.87
N GLU A 21 -5.00 -11.74 -15.89
CA GLU A 21 -3.61 -11.64 -15.44
C GLU A 21 -2.62 -12.04 -16.54
N LYS A 22 -2.94 -13.00 -17.39
CA LYS A 22 -2.12 -13.33 -18.58
C LYS A 22 -2.03 -12.14 -19.55
N ILE A 23 -3.14 -11.41 -19.73
CA ILE A 23 -3.15 -10.21 -20.57
C ILE A 23 -2.34 -9.10 -19.92
N PHE A 24 -2.56 -8.82 -18.62
CA PHE A 24 -1.91 -7.74 -17.88
C PHE A 24 -0.40 -7.93 -17.74
N THR A 25 0.07 -9.17 -17.69
CA THR A 25 1.50 -9.51 -17.61
C THR A 25 2.15 -9.76 -18.97
N SER A 26 1.40 -9.66 -20.05
CA SER A 26 1.89 -9.87 -21.41
C SER A 26 2.81 -8.73 -21.85
N PRO A 27 3.87 -9.00 -22.64
CA PRO A 27 4.66 -7.97 -23.30
C PRO A 27 3.83 -7.04 -24.20
N ASN A 28 2.70 -7.53 -24.70
CA ASN A 28 1.76 -6.79 -25.56
C ASN A 28 0.51 -6.31 -24.79
N VAL A 29 0.62 -6.00 -23.51
CA VAL A 29 -0.52 -5.61 -22.65
C VAL A 29 -1.37 -4.50 -23.24
N LYS A 30 -0.77 -3.47 -23.84
CA LYS A 30 -1.51 -2.36 -24.46
C LYS A 30 -2.44 -2.84 -25.57
N TYR A 31 -1.98 -3.74 -26.42
CA TYR A 31 -2.79 -4.33 -27.47
C TYR A 31 -3.94 -5.17 -26.90
N GLY A 32 -3.63 -6.05 -25.92
CA GLY A 32 -4.65 -6.87 -25.28
C GLY A 32 -5.74 -6.03 -24.58
N VAL A 33 -5.35 -4.99 -23.88
CA VAL A 33 -6.28 -4.05 -23.22
C VAL A 33 -7.11 -3.27 -24.23
N SER A 34 -6.51 -2.76 -25.32
CA SER A 34 -7.26 -2.10 -26.41
C SER A 34 -8.31 -3.02 -27.00
N LEU A 35 -7.97 -4.28 -27.23
CA LEU A 35 -8.90 -5.26 -27.77
C LEU A 35 -10.07 -5.54 -26.81
N LEU A 36 -9.81 -5.66 -25.51
CA LEU A 36 -10.86 -5.82 -24.49
C LEU A 36 -11.85 -4.64 -24.53
N LEU A 37 -11.33 -3.42 -24.63
CA LEU A 37 -12.13 -2.20 -24.66
C LEU A 37 -12.92 -2.04 -25.96
N GLU A 38 -12.29 -2.32 -27.10
CA GLU A 38 -12.94 -2.25 -28.43
C GLU A 38 -14.09 -3.25 -28.55
N LEU A 39 -13.96 -4.42 -27.97
CA LEU A 39 -14.99 -5.45 -27.92
C LEU A 39 -16.03 -5.22 -26.81
N GLY A 40 -15.86 -4.18 -25.96
CA GLY A 40 -16.74 -3.91 -24.83
C GLY A 40 -16.75 -5.02 -23.77
N LEU A 41 -15.63 -5.75 -23.63
CA LEU A 41 -15.51 -6.85 -22.68
C LEU A 41 -15.21 -6.36 -21.26
N ASP A 42 -14.74 -5.13 -21.09
CA ASP A 42 -14.55 -4.47 -19.79
C ASP A 42 -15.86 -4.45 -18.97
N SER A 43 -16.99 -4.20 -19.63
CA SER A 43 -18.32 -4.26 -19.00
C SER A 43 -18.72 -5.68 -18.61
N GLU A 44 -18.54 -6.64 -19.52
CA GLU A 44 -18.89 -8.07 -19.27
C GLU A 44 -18.00 -8.73 -18.21
N LEU A 45 -16.77 -8.23 -18.07
CA LEU A 45 -15.81 -8.66 -17.05
C LEU A 45 -15.92 -7.86 -15.76
N GLU A 46 -16.82 -6.87 -15.70
CA GLU A 46 -17.05 -6.01 -14.53
C GLU A 46 -15.79 -5.26 -14.08
N ILE A 47 -15.00 -4.78 -15.05
CA ILE A 47 -13.78 -3.99 -14.84
C ILE A 47 -13.87 -2.61 -15.52
N PRO A 48 -14.87 -1.78 -15.18
CA PRO A 48 -15.16 -0.53 -15.90
C PRO A 48 -14.01 0.48 -15.83
N LYS A 49 -13.15 0.36 -14.82
CA LYS A 49 -11.97 1.22 -14.66
C LYS A 49 -10.77 0.81 -15.53
N LEU A 50 -10.87 -0.24 -16.37
CA LEU A 50 -9.76 -0.70 -17.21
C LEU A 50 -9.19 0.40 -18.09
N ARG A 51 -10.04 1.29 -18.59
CA ARG A 51 -9.63 2.44 -19.42
C ARG A 51 -8.75 3.46 -18.71
N THR A 52 -8.84 3.55 -17.38
CA THR A 52 -8.13 4.52 -16.54
C THR A 52 -6.90 3.97 -15.84
N VAL A 53 -6.49 2.74 -16.19
CA VAL A 53 -5.29 2.13 -15.63
C VAL A 53 -4.05 2.85 -16.16
N GLU A 54 -3.26 3.44 -15.26
CA GLU A 54 -2.07 4.23 -15.57
C GLU A 54 -0.81 3.37 -15.76
N SER A 55 -0.71 2.24 -15.06
CA SER A 55 0.44 1.36 -15.12
C SER A 55 0.06 -0.11 -15.02
N PHE A 56 0.72 -0.93 -15.83
CA PHE A 56 0.64 -2.40 -15.83
C PHE A 56 1.95 -3.06 -15.33
N GLU A 57 2.83 -2.30 -14.69
CA GLU A 57 4.12 -2.84 -14.24
C GLU A 57 3.99 -3.83 -13.09
N ASP A 58 2.98 -3.69 -12.25
CA ASP A 58 2.74 -4.53 -11.08
C ASP A 58 1.31 -5.06 -11.08
N ILE A 59 1.16 -6.38 -10.96
CA ILE A 59 -0.16 -7.03 -11.07
C ILE A 59 -1.13 -6.63 -9.94
N LEU A 60 -0.66 -6.51 -8.69
CA LEU A 60 -1.49 -6.04 -7.59
C LEU A 60 -1.81 -4.55 -7.75
N GLY A 61 -0.89 -3.79 -8.34
CA GLY A 61 -1.10 -2.41 -8.73
C GLY A 61 -2.19 -2.27 -9.81
N VAL A 62 -2.26 -3.16 -10.78
CA VAL A 62 -3.37 -3.19 -11.75
C VAL A 62 -4.70 -3.45 -11.04
N TRP A 63 -4.76 -4.46 -10.18
CA TRP A 63 -5.97 -4.79 -9.44
C TRP A 63 -6.40 -3.66 -8.48
N ALA A 64 -5.44 -2.96 -7.87
CA ALA A 64 -5.71 -1.78 -7.04
C ALA A 64 -6.37 -0.65 -7.84
N GLN A 65 -5.95 -0.42 -9.08
CA GLN A 65 -6.54 0.58 -9.98
C GLN A 65 -7.91 0.16 -10.50
N LEU A 66 -8.14 -1.13 -10.75
CA LEU A 66 -9.43 -1.66 -11.19
C LEU A 66 -10.49 -1.61 -10.09
N ASP A 67 -10.09 -1.69 -8.80
CA ASP A 67 -10.97 -1.58 -7.64
C ASP A 67 -12.13 -2.59 -7.64
N VAL A 68 -11.78 -3.85 -7.78
CA VAL A 68 -12.74 -4.97 -7.95
C VAL A 68 -12.52 -6.10 -6.94
N CYS A 69 -11.97 -5.79 -5.76
CA CYS A 69 -11.69 -6.77 -4.70
C CYS A 69 -12.93 -7.48 -4.14
N ASP A 70 -14.09 -6.85 -4.27
CA ASP A 70 -15.37 -7.44 -3.86
C ASP A 70 -15.97 -8.40 -4.90
N ILE A 71 -15.47 -8.36 -6.13
CA ILE A 71 -15.97 -9.14 -7.26
C ILE A 71 -15.04 -10.32 -7.55
N TYR A 72 -13.75 -10.05 -7.63
CA TYR A 72 -12.73 -11.05 -7.97
C TYR A 72 -12.15 -11.71 -6.72
N PRO A 73 -11.77 -13.01 -6.79
CA PRO A 73 -11.22 -13.73 -5.65
C PRO A 73 -9.75 -13.36 -5.42
N PHE A 74 -9.45 -12.93 -4.19
CA PHE A 74 -8.10 -12.67 -3.70
C PHE A 74 -7.90 -13.32 -2.35
N SER A 75 -6.68 -13.75 -2.06
CA SER A 75 -6.29 -14.13 -0.71
C SER A 75 -6.33 -12.92 0.25
N ASN A 76 -6.39 -13.17 1.56
CA ASN A 76 -6.36 -12.08 2.54
C ASN A 76 -5.11 -11.22 2.43
N ASN A 77 -3.96 -11.83 2.10
CA ASN A 77 -2.71 -11.10 1.92
C ASN A 77 -2.77 -10.20 0.66
N GLU A 78 -3.28 -10.71 -0.47
CA GLU A 78 -3.46 -9.90 -1.68
C GLU A 78 -4.42 -8.74 -1.42
N LYS A 79 -5.56 -8.97 -0.74
CA LYS A 79 -6.51 -7.90 -0.38
C LYS A 79 -5.85 -6.82 0.46
N SER A 80 -5.11 -7.19 1.50
CA SER A 80 -4.38 -6.23 2.33
C SER A 80 -3.37 -5.40 1.53
N LEU A 81 -2.64 -6.03 0.60
CA LEU A 81 -1.68 -5.32 -0.25
C LEU A 81 -2.38 -4.39 -1.25
N ILE A 82 -3.46 -4.85 -1.88
CA ILE A 82 -4.27 -4.02 -2.80
C ILE A 82 -4.82 -2.79 -2.07
N GLU A 83 -5.39 -2.97 -0.89
CA GLU A 83 -5.89 -1.86 -0.04
C GLU A 83 -4.75 -0.89 0.34
N ALA A 84 -3.60 -1.41 0.73
CA ALA A 84 -2.43 -0.58 1.05
C ALA A 84 -1.95 0.22 -0.17
N ILE A 85 -1.91 -0.39 -1.36
CA ILE A 85 -1.56 0.30 -2.62
C ILE A 85 -2.59 1.42 -2.91
N GLN A 86 -3.89 1.15 -2.77
CA GLN A 86 -4.95 2.14 -2.97
C GLN A 86 -4.78 3.33 -2.02
N GLN A 87 -4.50 3.09 -0.73
CA GLN A 87 -4.21 4.15 0.22
C GLN A 87 -2.95 4.95 -0.15
N CYS A 88 -1.90 4.28 -0.60
CA CYS A 88 -0.66 4.92 -1.05
C CYS A 88 -0.85 5.78 -2.31
N MET A 89 -1.81 5.45 -3.18
CA MET A 89 -2.13 6.25 -4.37
C MET A 89 -2.63 7.66 -4.01
N GLU A 90 -3.28 7.82 -2.86
CA GLU A 90 -3.83 9.09 -2.38
C GLU A 90 -2.88 9.88 -1.46
N LYS A 91 -1.76 9.29 -1.04
CA LYS A 91 -0.82 9.85 -0.05
C LYS A 91 0.49 10.29 -0.68
N ASN A 92 1.28 11.04 0.08
CA ASN A 92 2.65 11.37 -0.30
C ASN A 92 3.59 10.18 -0.02
N ASN A 93 4.09 9.54 -1.07
CA ASN A 93 4.94 8.35 -0.99
C ASN A 93 6.40 8.66 -0.57
N LEU A 94 6.74 9.92 -0.32
CA LEU A 94 8.01 10.35 0.26
C LEU A 94 7.87 10.79 1.73
N ASP A 95 6.66 10.79 2.29
CA ASP A 95 6.42 11.08 3.70
C ASP A 95 6.74 9.86 4.56
N TYR A 96 7.61 10.01 5.56
CA TYR A 96 8.03 8.92 6.45
C TYR A 96 6.87 8.24 7.17
N ARG A 97 5.79 8.95 7.51
CA ARG A 97 4.60 8.34 8.12
C ARG A 97 3.89 7.40 7.16
N THR A 98 3.79 7.78 5.89
CA THR A 98 3.18 6.94 4.85
C THR A 98 4.05 5.71 4.58
N LEU A 99 5.37 5.89 4.44
CA LEU A 99 6.33 4.81 4.25
C LEU A 99 6.34 3.84 5.45
N TYR A 100 6.29 4.36 6.67
CA TYR A 100 6.25 3.56 7.89
C TYR A 100 4.94 2.77 8.02
N GLN A 101 3.80 3.37 7.68
CA GLN A 101 2.48 2.77 7.82
C GLN A 101 2.22 1.65 6.81
N TYR A 102 2.65 1.82 5.56
CA TYR A 102 2.32 0.94 4.45
C TYR A 102 3.50 0.13 3.92
N ASP A 103 4.71 0.36 4.48
CA ASP A 103 5.95 -0.26 4.04
C ASP A 103 6.38 0.16 2.61
N LEU A 104 7.54 -0.33 2.18
CA LEU A 104 8.18 0.07 0.92
C LEU A 104 7.38 -0.35 -0.32
N TYR A 105 6.93 -1.61 -0.37
CA TYR A 105 6.32 -2.17 -1.59
C TYR A 105 5.04 -1.42 -2.06
N PRO A 106 4.01 -1.19 -1.23
CA PRO A 106 2.83 -0.44 -1.67
C PRO A 106 3.16 0.99 -2.12
N ASN A 107 4.15 1.64 -1.48
CA ASN A 107 4.59 2.98 -1.85
C ASN A 107 5.33 2.99 -3.19
N LEU A 108 6.17 1.99 -3.50
CA LEU A 108 6.83 1.85 -4.79
C LEU A 108 5.82 1.65 -5.92
N VAL A 109 4.83 0.78 -5.71
CA VAL A 109 3.77 0.53 -6.71
C VAL A 109 2.96 1.79 -6.97
N ALA A 110 2.51 2.49 -5.92
CA ALA A 110 1.78 3.74 -6.05
C ALA A 110 2.62 4.85 -6.73
N ALA A 111 3.91 4.93 -6.43
CA ALA A 111 4.84 5.87 -7.04
C ALA A 111 4.94 5.68 -8.56
N THR A 112 4.96 4.44 -9.04
CA THR A 112 4.96 4.13 -10.47
C THR A 112 3.75 4.73 -11.20
N MET A 113 2.56 4.63 -10.61
CA MET A 113 1.33 5.21 -11.16
C MET A 113 1.38 6.74 -11.17
N LYS A 114 2.03 7.34 -10.18
CA LYS A 114 2.20 8.80 -10.05
C LYS A 114 3.41 9.34 -10.82
N LYS A 115 4.15 8.49 -11.51
CA LYS A 115 5.39 8.83 -12.23
C LYS A 115 6.46 9.44 -11.31
N ILE A 116 6.49 8.99 -10.05
CA ILE A 116 7.54 9.32 -9.08
C ILE A 116 8.67 8.29 -9.26
N PRO A 117 9.93 8.71 -9.40
CA PRO A 117 11.05 7.78 -9.50
C PRO A 117 11.10 6.83 -8.29
N LYS A 118 11.18 5.53 -8.54
CA LYS A 118 11.24 4.50 -7.49
C LYS A 118 12.45 4.67 -6.59
N GLU A 119 13.56 5.13 -7.14
CA GLU A 119 14.80 5.42 -6.42
C GLU A 119 14.58 6.43 -5.30
N LYS A 120 13.79 7.49 -5.56
CA LYS A 120 13.46 8.50 -4.53
C LYS A 120 12.65 7.92 -3.38
N VAL A 121 11.73 7.00 -3.68
CA VAL A 121 10.92 6.33 -2.66
C VAL A 121 11.80 5.39 -1.83
N ALA A 122 12.69 4.63 -2.49
CA ALA A 122 13.63 3.75 -1.83
C ALA A 122 14.63 4.54 -0.95
N GLU A 123 15.18 5.63 -1.45
CA GLU A 123 16.04 6.53 -0.67
C GLU A 123 15.32 7.08 0.57
N ALA A 124 14.11 7.60 0.41
CA ALA A 124 13.31 8.10 1.52
C ALA A 124 12.99 7.00 2.56
N TYR A 125 12.78 5.76 2.11
CA TYR A 125 12.57 4.62 2.99
C TYR A 125 13.83 4.29 3.80
N GLU A 126 15.00 4.26 3.17
CA GLU A 126 16.29 4.02 3.83
C GLU A 126 16.66 5.14 4.83
N GLU A 127 16.28 6.37 4.52
CA GLU A 127 16.54 7.55 5.36
C GLU A 127 15.58 7.69 6.56
N MET A 128 14.54 6.83 6.65
CA MET A 128 13.61 6.90 7.78
C MET A 128 14.33 6.73 9.12
N PRO A 129 13.96 7.54 10.13
CA PRO A 129 14.60 7.47 11.45
C PRO A 129 14.29 6.18 12.22
N ILE A 130 13.18 5.50 11.86
CA ILE A 130 12.77 4.20 12.38
C ILE A 130 11.96 3.46 11.30
N HIS A 131 12.09 2.12 11.23
CA HIS A 131 11.30 1.23 10.36
C HIS A 131 10.32 0.37 11.17
N SER A 132 10.48 0.32 12.47
CA SER A 132 9.60 -0.42 13.37
C SER A 132 9.54 0.18 14.77
N LYS A 133 8.46 -0.16 15.50
CA LYS A 133 8.31 0.24 16.92
C LYS A 133 9.42 -0.26 17.83
N LYS A 134 10.14 -1.31 17.42
CA LYS A 134 11.25 -1.89 18.20
C LYS A 134 12.50 -1.01 18.18
N GLU A 135 12.63 -0.15 17.19
CA GLU A 135 13.78 0.75 17.01
C GLU A 135 13.67 2.03 17.84
N ILE A 136 12.52 2.29 18.46
CA ILE A 136 12.35 3.45 19.35
C ILE A 136 13.29 3.28 20.56
N ALA A 137 14.16 4.26 20.79
CA ALA A 137 15.27 4.18 21.75
C ALA A 137 14.87 4.21 23.24
N ILE A 138 13.59 3.92 23.54
CA ILE A 138 13.08 3.74 24.90
C ILE A 138 12.08 2.59 24.95
N SER A 139 12.14 1.76 25.99
CA SER A 139 11.21 0.67 26.19
C SER A 139 9.97 1.11 26.99
N SER A 140 8.93 0.28 26.96
CA SER A 140 7.72 0.50 27.76
C SER A 140 7.97 0.49 29.27
N LEU A 141 8.92 -0.33 29.73
CA LEU A 141 9.29 -0.38 31.14
C LEU A 141 10.02 0.91 31.57
N GLU A 142 10.95 1.38 30.78
CA GLU A 142 11.67 2.63 31.04
C GLU A 142 10.71 3.85 31.09
N ILE A 143 9.68 3.87 30.24
CA ILE A 143 8.63 4.92 30.32
C ILE A 143 7.88 4.84 31.64
N ALA A 144 7.50 3.63 32.09
CA ALA A 144 6.81 3.46 33.34
C ALA A 144 7.66 3.86 34.56
N GLU A 145 8.93 3.49 34.55
CA GLU A 145 9.92 3.87 35.59
C GLU A 145 10.11 5.39 35.64
N LEU A 146 10.28 6.02 34.47
CA LEU A 146 10.48 7.46 34.35
C LEU A 146 9.29 8.27 34.91
N LEU A 147 8.08 7.76 34.71
CA LEU A 147 6.86 8.39 35.21
C LEU A 147 6.46 7.94 36.62
N HIS A 148 7.25 7.07 37.27
CA HIS A 148 6.97 6.49 38.58
C HIS A 148 5.57 5.84 38.64
N ARG A 149 5.15 5.16 37.56
CA ARG A 149 3.82 4.53 37.43
C ARG A 149 3.95 3.06 37.04
N LYS A 150 3.01 2.24 37.53
CA LYS A 150 2.90 0.84 37.03
C LYS A 150 2.54 0.84 35.54
N PRO A 151 3.10 -0.10 34.75
CA PRO A 151 2.73 -0.26 33.34
C PRO A 151 1.22 -0.31 33.13
N GLY A 152 0.72 0.40 32.14
CA GLY A 152 -0.72 0.51 31.85
C GLY A 152 -1.00 1.08 30.44
N PRO A 153 -2.28 1.28 30.09
CA PRO A 153 -2.70 1.75 28.76
C PRO A 153 -2.04 3.05 28.29
N PHE A 154 -1.70 3.96 29.21
CA PHE A 154 -1.04 5.24 28.91
C PHE A 154 0.30 5.08 28.16
N ILE A 155 1.01 3.96 28.35
CA ILE A 155 2.27 3.69 27.67
C ILE A 155 2.07 3.61 26.16
N LYS A 156 0.95 3.02 25.73
CA LYS A 156 0.61 2.93 24.30
C LYS A 156 0.45 4.31 23.67
N GLU A 157 -0.23 5.22 24.36
CA GLU A 157 -0.45 6.60 23.90
C GLU A 157 0.85 7.38 23.81
N ILE A 158 1.69 7.29 24.84
CA ILE A 158 3.01 7.94 24.87
C ILE A 158 3.90 7.39 23.75
N ARG A 159 3.93 6.07 23.54
CA ARG A 159 4.72 5.47 22.47
C ARG A 159 4.24 5.87 21.09
N GLN A 160 2.93 6.00 20.88
CA GLN A 160 2.37 6.48 19.62
C GLN A 160 2.74 7.94 19.36
N ASP A 161 2.70 8.78 20.37
CA ASP A 161 3.10 10.19 20.24
C ASP A 161 4.60 10.32 19.92
N ILE A 162 5.45 9.59 20.63
CA ILE A 162 6.90 9.53 20.36
C ILE A 162 7.16 9.07 18.92
N GLU A 163 6.52 7.99 18.47
CA GLU A 163 6.62 7.44 17.13
C GLU A 163 6.28 8.53 16.08
N GLN A 164 5.15 9.22 16.25
CA GLN A 164 4.74 10.28 15.33
C GLN A 164 5.73 11.46 15.31
N LYS A 165 6.27 11.83 16.46
CA LYS A 165 7.26 12.92 16.54
C LYS A 165 8.60 12.54 15.91
N ILE A 166 9.02 11.28 16.06
CA ILE A 166 10.24 10.79 15.40
C ILE A 166 10.03 10.78 13.88
N LEU A 167 8.94 10.21 13.39
CA LEU A 167 8.61 10.14 11.95
C LEU A 167 8.42 11.53 11.31
N THR A 168 8.01 12.53 12.07
CA THR A 168 7.90 13.92 11.61
C THR A 168 9.17 14.75 11.86
N MET A 169 10.28 14.11 12.27
CA MET A 169 11.56 14.74 12.55
C MET A 169 11.50 15.84 13.65
N LYS A 170 10.47 15.80 14.49
CA LYS A 170 10.30 16.73 15.64
C LYS A 170 10.97 16.25 16.91
N LEU A 171 11.33 14.98 16.95
CA LEU A 171 12.02 14.34 18.06
C LEU A 171 13.11 13.40 17.51
N LYS A 172 14.32 13.52 18.01
CA LYS A 172 15.38 12.57 17.66
C LYS A 172 15.14 11.24 18.35
N ASN A 173 15.41 10.14 17.65
CA ASN A 173 15.35 8.80 18.23
C ASN A 173 16.59 8.50 19.09
N GLU A 174 16.77 9.27 20.14
CA GLU A 174 17.84 9.14 21.13
C GLU A 174 17.21 9.07 22.53
N LYS A 175 17.70 8.17 23.37
CA LYS A 175 17.10 7.93 24.71
C LYS A 175 17.05 9.22 25.54
N SER A 176 18.11 10.05 25.51
CA SER A 176 18.15 11.32 26.23
C SER A 176 17.09 12.30 25.75
N ALA A 177 16.96 12.49 24.43
CA ALA A 177 15.97 13.38 23.85
C ALA A 177 14.53 12.94 24.14
N ILE A 178 14.27 11.63 24.06
CA ILE A 178 12.95 11.06 24.36
C ILE A 178 12.63 11.21 25.86
N THR A 179 13.60 10.95 26.73
CA THR A 179 13.45 11.13 28.19
C THR A 179 13.08 12.57 28.53
N GLU A 180 13.83 13.53 28.01
CA GLU A 180 13.56 14.96 28.20
C GLU A 180 12.16 15.34 27.72
N TYR A 181 11.76 14.83 26.56
CA TYR A 181 10.43 15.06 25.99
C TYR A 181 9.29 14.51 26.88
N ILE A 182 9.47 13.32 27.49
CA ILE A 182 8.43 12.71 28.35
C ILE A 182 8.25 13.49 29.66
N ILE A 183 9.32 14.06 30.21
CA ILE A 183 9.29 14.76 31.50
C ILE A 183 9.02 16.28 31.39
N SER A 184 9.06 16.84 30.18
CA SER A 184 8.70 18.24 29.91
C SER A 184 7.19 18.45 29.89
#